data_0e171f474da6648546aba10ad5da63c3
#
_entry.id   0e171f474da6648546aba10ad5da63c3
#
_cell.length_a   1.000
_cell.length_b   1.000
_cell.length_c   1.000
_cell.angle_alpha   90.00
_cell.angle_beta   90.00
_cell.angle_gamma   90.00
#
_symmetry.space_group_name_H-M   'P 1'
#
loop_
_entity.id
_entity.type
_entity.pdbx_description
1 polymer ?
#
loop_
_entity_poly.entity_id
_entity_poly.type
_entity_poly.pdbx_seq_one_letter_code
_entity_poly.pdbx_strand_id
1 'polypeptide(L)'
;MFKNLLIADSGKGHVGEMINMLRDLPAFQAARINLLHVVPEQTMAATQQHWESAGSLLAGAVEKLGLNPQDVNSIIRQGDAKQTVLNVADELNVDLIVMGSRGLGRLRSILSNSASQYVFQLSTRPMLLVRDDLYIRHINRVLVTIDGTGVGDDALKLACEMVSEIPGGQLTGVHVARQDPTPSRGATSKGDSYLERAVQRARKLGVELKPLHVTDADIGKGVCLAAKQVNADLVVLASQDRRPLVARGLVDLDKLLGGSVSDYIRVHAPAPVLLVREPEQR
;
A
#
# COMPACT_ATOMS: atom_id res chain seq x y z
N MET A 1 -15.08 -0.82 -4.51
CA MET A 1 -14.28 -1.93 -4.08
C MET A 1 -13.44 -2.46 -5.24
N PHE A 2 -12.27 -3.03 -4.98
CA PHE A 2 -11.32 -3.43 -6.02
C PHE A 2 -11.86 -4.60 -6.86
N LYS A 3 -11.83 -4.44 -8.20
CA LYS A 3 -12.34 -5.45 -9.15
C LYS A 3 -11.23 -6.03 -10.03
N ASN A 4 -10.12 -5.32 -10.15
CA ASN A 4 -9.03 -5.65 -11.07
C ASN A 4 -7.69 -5.36 -10.41
N LEU A 5 -6.98 -6.40 -9.98
CA LEU A 5 -5.73 -6.30 -9.23
C LEU A 5 -4.53 -6.58 -10.13
N LEU A 6 -3.43 -5.86 -9.91
CA LEU A 6 -2.12 -6.19 -10.44
C LEU A 6 -1.21 -6.61 -9.29
N ILE A 7 -0.76 -7.84 -9.29
CA ILE A 7 0.20 -8.37 -8.33
C ILE A 7 1.54 -8.51 -9.03
N ALA A 8 2.51 -7.69 -8.64
CA ALA A 8 3.85 -7.75 -9.20
C ALA A 8 4.78 -8.58 -8.32
N ASP A 9 5.18 -9.74 -8.83
CA ASP A 9 6.05 -10.69 -8.15
C ASP A 9 7.47 -10.65 -8.71
N SER A 10 8.43 -10.42 -7.82
CA SER A 10 9.86 -10.47 -8.16
C SER A 10 10.47 -11.88 -8.12
N GLY A 11 9.70 -12.89 -7.73
CA GLY A 11 10.19 -14.25 -7.49
C GLY A 11 11.04 -14.42 -6.23
N LYS A 12 11.24 -13.36 -5.45
CA LYS A 12 12.09 -13.35 -4.26
C LYS A 12 11.33 -13.08 -2.97
N GLY A 13 10.00 -12.94 -3.07
CA GLY A 13 9.15 -12.55 -1.96
C GLY A 13 8.06 -13.57 -1.63
N HIS A 14 7.36 -13.32 -0.55
CA HIS A 14 6.27 -14.15 -0.05
C HIS A 14 4.93 -13.77 -0.70
N VAL A 15 4.87 -13.75 -2.05
CA VAL A 15 3.64 -13.37 -2.78
C VAL A 15 2.47 -14.24 -2.35
N GLY A 16 2.69 -15.54 -2.13
CA GLY A 16 1.65 -16.44 -1.63
C GLY A 16 1.05 -16.01 -0.29
N GLU A 17 1.88 -15.54 0.64
CA GLU A 17 1.43 -15.05 1.95
C GLU A 17 0.65 -13.74 1.81
N MET A 18 1.11 -12.82 0.94
CA MET A 18 0.41 -11.58 0.63
C MET A 18 -1.01 -11.84 0.11
N ILE A 19 -1.14 -12.79 -0.80
CA ILE A 19 -2.42 -13.07 -1.45
C ILE A 19 -3.34 -13.82 -0.50
N ASN A 20 -2.83 -14.73 0.32
CA ASN A 20 -3.63 -15.40 1.35
C ASN A 20 -4.23 -14.38 2.33
N MET A 21 -3.46 -13.37 2.73
CA MET A 21 -3.97 -12.26 3.54
C MET A 21 -5.11 -11.50 2.84
N LEU A 22 -4.99 -11.27 1.51
CA LEU A 22 -6.03 -10.58 0.73
C LEU A 22 -7.28 -11.45 0.51
N ARG A 23 -7.13 -12.77 0.40
CA ARG A 23 -8.28 -13.68 0.20
C ARG A 23 -9.26 -13.69 1.36
N ASP A 24 -8.80 -13.40 2.56
CA ASP A 24 -9.68 -13.29 3.73
C ASP A 24 -10.57 -12.03 3.68
N LEU A 25 -10.23 -11.06 2.82
CA LEU A 25 -11.06 -9.90 2.58
C LEU A 25 -12.07 -10.21 1.47
N PRO A 26 -13.39 -10.22 1.74
CA PRO A 26 -14.43 -10.46 0.73
C PRO A 26 -14.28 -9.54 -0.48
N ALA A 27 -13.79 -8.32 -0.24
CA ALA A 27 -13.45 -7.34 -1.26
C ALA A 27 -12.55 -7.86 -2.38
N PHE A 28 -11.71 -8.80 -2.08
CA PHE A 28 -10.71 -9.32 -3.02
C PHE A 28 -11.08 -10.68 -3.61
N GLN A 29 -12.05 -11.39 -3.01
CA GLN A 29 -12.45 -12.71 -3.47
C GLN A 29 -13.07 -12.72 -4.87
N ALA A 30 -13.76 -11.62 -5.24
CA ALA A 30 -14.39 -11.46 -6.54
C ALA A 30 -13.54 -10.67 -7.55
N ALA A 31 -12.33 -10.29 -7.18
CA ALA A 31 -11.47 -9.47 -8.03
C ALA A 31 -10.74 -10.34 -9.06
N ARG A 32 -10.63 -9.81 -10.28
CA ARG A 32 -9.75 -10.37 -11.31
C ARG A 32 -8.29 -10.14 -10.92
N ILE A 33 -7.49 -11.20 -10.98
CA ILE A 33 -6.08 -11.15 -10.60
C ILE A 33 -5.22 -11.17 -11.87
N ASN A 34 -4.36 -10.17 -12.02
CA ASN A 34 -3.28 -10.15 -12.98
C ASN A 34 -1.97 -10.33 -12.24
N LEU A 35 -1.29 -11.43 -12.49
CA LEU A 35 0.00 -11.76 -11.86
C LEU A 35 1.12 -11.44 -12.83
N LEU A 36 1.93 -10.43 -12.51
CA LEU A 36 3.01 -9.93 -13.35
C LEU A 36 4.38 -10.34 -12.81
N HIS A 37 5.19 -10.92 -13.68
CA HIS A 37 6.63 -11.05 -13.48
C HIS A 37 7.39 -10.27 -14.56
N VAL A 38 8.38 -9.47 -14.13
CA VAL A 38 9.20 -8.68 -15.06
C VAL A 38 10.60 -9.29 -15.14
N VAL A 39 10.95 -9.71 -16.35
CA VAL A 39 12.27 -10.24 -16.68
C VAL A 39 13.20 -9.09 -17.11
N PRO A 40 14.39 -8.93 -16.50
CA PRO A 40 15.32 -7.87 -16.91
C PRO A 40 15.79 -8.06 -18.37
N GLU A 41 16.11 -6.97 -19.03
CA GLU A 41 16.76 -7.00 -20.34
C GLU A 41 18.16 -7.61 -20.22
N GLN A 42 18.42 -8.65 -21.01
CA GLN A 42 19.70 -9.38 -21.04
C GLN A 42 20.00 -9.88 -22.47
N THR A 43 21.15 -10.56 -22.64
CA THR A 43 21.51 -11.24 -23.91
C THR A 43 20.48 -12.32 -24.28
N MET A 44 20.31 -12.60 -25.57
CA MET A 44 19.30 -13.55 -26.08
C MET A 44 19.31 -14.91 -25.38
N ALA A 45 20.47 -15.53 -25.16
CA ALA A 45 20.60 -16.84 -24.53
C ALA A 45 20.12 -16.82 -23.04
N ALA A 46 20.47 -15.77 -22.31
CA ALA A 46 20.01 -15.58 -20.93
C ALA A 46 18.51 -15.26 -20.87
N THR A 47 17.96 -14.62 -21.88
CA THR A 47 16.55 -14.28 -21.97
C THR A 47 15.66 -15.52 -21.99
N GLN A 48 15.97 -16.53 -22.82
CA GLN A 48 15.16 -17.75 -22.90
C GLN A 48 15.08 -18.49 -21.56
N GLN A 49 16.22 -18.66 -20.88
CA GLN A 49 16.25 -19.30 -19.56
C GLN A 49 15.42 -18.51 -18.51
N HIS A 50 15.46 -17.18 -18.57
CA HIS A 50 14.67 -16.33 -17.68
C HIS A 50 13.17 -16.43 -17.97
N TRP A 51 12.76 -16.55 -19.23
CA TRP A 51 11.35 -16.76 -19.60
C TRP A 51 10.81 -18.09 -19.09
N GLU A 52 11.57 -19.19 -19.23
CA GLU A 52 11.19 -20.50 -18.72
C GLU A 52 11.09 -20.48 -17.17
N SER A 53 12.07 -19.84 -16.52
CA SER A 53 12.05 -19.67 -15.07
C SER A 53 10.88 -18.81 -14.60
N ALA A 54 10.55 -17.75 -15.34
CA ALA A 54 9.42 -16.86 -15.05
C ALA A 54 8.07 -17.60 -15.18
N GLY A 55 7.92 -18.43 -16.22
CA GLY A 55 6.74 -19.28 -16.39
C GLY A 55 6.55 -20.24 -15.21
N SER A 56 7.60 -20.93 -14.79
CA SER A 56 7.59 -21.83 -13.65
C SER A 56 7.28 -21.09 -12.34
N LEU A 57 7.81 -19.90 -12.16
CA LEU A 57 7.56 -19.04 -11.00
C LEU A 57 6.09 -18.63 -10.92
N LEU A 58 5.52 -18.15 -12.03
CA LEU A 58 4.11 -17.76 -12.08
C LEU A 58 3.19 -18.96 -11.85
N ALA A 59 3.46 -20.11 -12.45
CA ALA A 59 2.71 -21.33 -12.22
C ALA A 59 2.73 -21.75 -10.74
N GLY A 60 3.91 -21.76 -10.12
CA GLY A 60 4.05 -22.05 -8.70
C GLY A 60 3.39 -21.01 -7.79
N ALA A 61 3.33 -19.73 -8.20
CA ALA A 61 2.59 -18.70 -7.48
C ALA A 61 1.08 -18.96 -7.55
N VAL A 62 0.53 -19.25 -8.72
CA VAL A 62 -0.90 -19.58 -8.90
C VAL A 62 -1.30 -20.80 -8.07
N GLU A 63 -0.47 -21.86 -8.06
CA GLU A 63 -0.70 -23.05 -7.25
C GLU A 63 -0.71 -22.75 -5.74
N LYS A 64 0.29 -21.99 -5.26
CA LYS A 64 0.36 -21.56 -3.85
C LYS A 64 -0.83 -20.71 -3.42
N LEU A 65 -1.41 -19.96 -4.35
CA LEU A 65 -2.60 -19.16 -4.14
C LEU A 65 -3.88 -20.00 -4.00
N GLY A 66 -3.84 -21.27 -4.41
CA GLY A 66 -5.03 -22.12 -4.51
C GLY A 66 -6.11 -21.48 -5.38
N LEU A 67 -5.69 -20.68 -6.36
CA LEU A 67 -6.58 -20.06 -7.34
C LEU A 67 -6.75 -21.00 -8.53
N ASN A 68 -7.92 -20.93 -9.17
CA ASN A 68 -8.08 -21.59 -10.45
C ASN A 68 -7.21 -20.87 -11.48
N PRO A 69 -6.30 -21.57 -12.19
CA PRO A 69 -5.45 -20.96 -13.22
C PRO A 69 -6.22 -20.18 -14.29
N GLN A 70 -7.48 -20.52 -14.52
CA GLN A 70 -8.35 -19.84 -15.49
C GLN A 70 -8.82 -18.45 -15.01
N ASP A 71 -8.78 -18.20 -13.69
CA ASP A 71 -9.21 -16.93 -13.10
C ASP A 71 -8.03 -15.96 -12.90
N VAL A 72 -6.80 -16.39 -13.23
CA VAL A 72 -5.57 -15.61 -13.09
C VAL A 72 -4.98 -15.31 -14.46
N ASN A 73 -4.83 -14.03 -14.77
CA ASN A 73 -4.11 -13.58 -15.95
C ASN A 73 -2.60 -13.50 -15.62
N SER A 74 -1.84 -14.52 -16.04
CA SER A 74 -0.40 -14.58 -15.85
C SER A 74 0.33 -13.81 -16.96
N ILE A 75 1.15 -12.82 -16.57
CA ILE A 75 1.80 -11.88 -17.47
C ILE A 75 3.30 -11.91 -17.25
N ILE A 76 4.05 -12.14 -18.31
CA ILE A 76 5.49 -11.94 -18.32
C ILE A 76 5.80 -10.75 -19.24
N ARG A 77 6.60 -9.81 -18.74
CA ARG A 77 7.12 -8.67 -19.53
C ARG A 77 8.62 -8.60 -19.37
N GLN A 78 9.28 -8.13 -20.42
CA GLN A 78 10.70 -7.82 -20.38
C GLN A 78 10.90 -6.31 -20.23
N GLY A 79 11.87 -5.90 -19.40
CA GLY A 79 12.22 -4.48 -19.23
C GLY A 79 12.64 -4.11 -17.81
N ASP A 80 12.66 -2.81 -17.53
CA ASP A 80 12.85 -2.29 -16.18
C ASP A 80 11.59 -2.48 -15.35
N ALA A 81 11.69 -3.18 -14.23
CA ALA A 81 10.55 -3.53 -13.39
C ALA A 81 9.80 -2.27 -12.85
N LYS A 82 10.49 -1.15 -12.65
CA LYS A 82 9.91 0.08 -12.13
C LYS A 82 8.87 0.64 -13.10
N GLN A 83 9.28 0.81 -14.36
CA GLN A 83 8.43 1.37 -15.39
C GLN A 83 7.40 0.35 -15.90
N THR A 84 7.80 -0.92 -16.02
CA THR A 84 6.94 -1.98 -16.55
C THR A 84 5.71 -2.20 -15.68
N VAL A 85 5.85 -2.17 -14.34
CA VAL A 85 4.71 -2.32 -13.43
C VAL A 85 3.70 -1.18 -13.62
N LEU A 86 4.17 0.07 -13.72
CA LEU A 86 3.28 1.22 -13.95
C LEU A 86 2.57 1.13 -15.31
N ASN A 87 3.31 0.78 -16.36
CA ASN A 87 2.74 0.67 -17.71
C ASN A 87 1.67 -0.44 -17.78
N VAL A 88 1.93 -1.61 -17.19
CA VAL A 88 0.96 -2.72 -17.15
C VAL A 88 -0.25 -2.36 -16.29
N ALA A 89 -0.05 -1.62 -15.19
CA ALA A 89 -1.16 -1.14 -14.37
C ALA A 89 -2.09 -0.20 -15.16
N ASP A 90 -1.52 0.65 -16.00
CA ASP A 90 -2.28 1.55 -16.87
C ASP A 90 -2.92 0.81 -18.05
N GLU A 91 -2.17 -0.07 -18.72
CA GLU A 91 -2.64 -0.93 -19.82
C GLU A 91 -3.90 -1.73 -19.44
N LEU A 92 -3.87 -2.34 -18.27
CA LEU A 92 -4.95 -3.18 -17.76
C LEU A 92 -6.01 -2.40 -16.99
N ASN A 93 -5.83 -1.10 -16.80
CA ASN A 93 -6.70 -0.24 -15.99
C ASN A 93 -7.02 -0.86 -14.62
N VAL A 94 -5.99 -1.27 -13.87
CA VAL A 94 -6.18 -1.92 -12.57
C VAL A 94 -6.63 -0.93 -11.49
N ASP A 95 -7.36 -1.44 -10.49
CA ASP A 95 -7.86 -0.65 -9.37
C ASP A 95 -6.87 -0.60 -8.21
N LEU A 96 -6.00 -1.62 -8.12
CA LEU A 96 -5.02 -1.77 -7.05
C LEU A 96 -3.77 -2.46 -7.56
N ILE A 97 -2.61 -1.91 -7.17
CA ILE A 97 -1.32 -2.56 -7.35
C ILE A 97 -0.91 -3.21 -6.02
N VAL A 98 -0.51 -4.47 -6.05
CA VAL A 98 0.01 -5.20 -4.90
C VAL A 98 1.47 -5.56 -5.14
N MET A 99 2.35 -5.15 -4.24
CA MET A 99 3.78 -5.46 -4.34
C MET A 99 4.37 -5.86 -2.99
N GLY A 100 5.32 -6.77 -3.04
CA GLY A 100 6.20 -7.04 -1.92
C GLY A 100 7.29 -5.98 -1.77
N SER A 101 7.71 -5.72 -0.55
CA SER A 101 8.90 -4.94 -0.27
C SER A 101 9.82 -5.67 0.71
N ARG A 102 11.11 -5.34 0.64
CA ARG A 102 12.09 -5.93 1.56
C ARG A 102 11.94 -5.30 2.94
N GLY A 103 12.01 -6.13 3.98
CA GLY A 103 11.96 -5.69 5.37
C GLY A 103 13.21 -4.96 5.84
N LEU A 104 13.12 -4.37 7.03
CA LEU A 104 14.16 -3.53 7.64
C LEU A 104 15.48 -4.28 7.96
N GLY A 105 15.46 -5.61 8.00
CA GLY A 105 16.64 -6.44 8.30
C GLY A 105 17.76 -6.40 7.26
N ARG A 106 17.53 -5.75 6.10
CA ARG A 106 18.54 -5.58 5.04
C ARG A 106 19.07 -4.15 5.03
N LEU A 107 20.34 -3.99 4.63
CA LEU A 107 21.04 -2.71 4.59
C LEU A 107 20.18 -1.61 3.94
N ARG A 108 20.05 -0.45 4.60
CA ARG A 108 19.27 0.70 4.14
C ARG A 108 19.59 1.13 2.71
N SER A 109 20.83 0.95 2.26
CA SER A 109 21.26 1.23 0.88
C SER A 109 20.56 0.38 -0.19
N ILE A 110 20.01 -0.78 0.19
CA ILE A 110 19.30 -1.69 -0.73
C ILE A 110 17.80 -1.35 -0.78
N LEU A 111 17.29 -0.62 0.20
CA LEU A 111 15.89 -0.17 0.24
C LEU A 111 15.66 1.05 -0.66
N SER A 112 16.67 1.90 -0.81
CA SER A 112 16.63 3.01 -1.75
C SER A 112 16.69 2.45 -3.19
N ASN A 113 15.87 3.04 -4.08
CA ASN A 113 15.83 2.69 -5.50
C ASN A 113 15.21 1.31 -5.85
N SER A 114 14.40 0.72 -4.96
CA SER A 114 13.66 -0.52 -5.27
C SER A 114 12.47 -0.26 -6.21
N ALA A 115 12.07 -1.29 -7.00
CA ALA A 115 10.90 -1.17 -7.87
C ALA A 115 9.62 -0.81 -7.07
N SER A 116 9.42 -1.44 -5.91
CA SER A 116 8.26 -1.15 -5.06
C SER A 116 8.25 0.27 -4.51
N GLN A 117 9.43 0.85 -4.18
CA GLN A 117 9.53 2.25 -3.80
C GLN A 117 9.19 3.18 -4.96
N TYR A 118 9.74 2.92 -6.13
CA TYR A 118 9.47 3.72 -7.33
C TYR A 118 7.98 3.72 -7.69
N VAL A 119 7.35 2.54 -7.72
CA VAL A 119 5.91 2.39 -7.97
C VAL A 119 5.10 3.09 -6.89
N PHE A 120 5.46 2.93 -5.60
CA PHE A 120 4.79 3.59 -4.48
C PHE A 120 4.79 5.11 -4.61
N GLN A 121 5.86 5.70 -5.10
CA GLN A 121 6.00 7.14 -5.25
C GLN A 121 5.31 7.71 -6.50
N LEU A 122 5.22 6.93 -7.58
CA LEU A 122 4.74 7.40 -8.88
C LEU A 122 3.38 6.86 -9.30
N SER A 123 2.87 5.83 -8.64
CA SER A 123 1.57 5.26 -8.98
C SER A 123 0.46 6.29 -8.80
N THR A 124 -0.42 6.38 -9.79
CA THR A 124 -1.68 7.12 -9.74
C THR A 124 -2.81 6.29 -9.14
N ARG A 125 -2.55 4.99 -8.90
CA ARG A 125 -3.52 4.02 -8.41
C ARG A 125 -3.24 3.67 -6.95
N PRO A 126 -4.22 3.25 -6.18
CA PRO A 126 -4.01 2.67 -4.87
C PRO A 126 -2.96 1.57 -4.93
N MET A 127 -2.15 1.46 -3.88
CA MET A 127 -1.09 0.46 -3.80
C MET A 127 -1.05 -0.19 -2.42
N LEU A 128 -1.12 -1.52 -2.39
CA LEU A 128 -0.86 -2.31 -1.19
C LEU A 128 0.59 -2.79 -1.20
N LEU A 129 1.31 -2.40 -0.16
CA LEU A 129 2.69 -2.80 0.05
C LEU A 129 2.81 -3.72 1.24
N VAL A 130 3.33 -4.93 1.01
CA VAL A 130 3.55 -5.94 2.05
C VAL A 130 5.05 -6.19 2.20
N ARG A 131 5.56 -6.03 3.42
CA ARG A 131 6.97 -6.30 3.70
C ARG A 131 7.19 -7.79 3.93
N ASP A 132 8.33 -8.31 3.47
CA ASP A 132 8.72 -9.73 3.58
C ASP A 132 9.07 -10.19 5.00
N ASP A 133 9.16 -9.27 5.97
CA ASP A 133 9.37 -9.54 7.39
C ASP A 133 8.08 -9.46 8.24
N LEU A 134 6.91 -9.29 7.60
CA LEU A 134 5.62 -9.21 8.27
C LEU A 134 4.80 -10.48 8.05
N TYR A 135 4.41 -11.11 9.16
CA TYR A 135 3.57 -12.33 9.16
C TYR A 135 2.16 -11.99 9.63
N ILE A 136 1.33 -11.48 8.72
CA ILE A 136 -0.06 -11.19 9.00
C ILE A 136 -0.93 -12.24 8.30
N ARG A 137 -1.68 -13.01 9.10
CA ARG A 137 -2.57 -14.06 8.59
C ARG A 137 -3.97 -13.54 8.27
N HIS A 138 -4.47 -12.62 9.09
CA HIS A 138 -5.83 -12.10 8.98
C HIS A 138 -5.83 -10.59 9.23
N ILE A 139 -6.65 -9.86 8.50
CA ILE A 139 -6.87 -8.43 8.71
C ILE A 139 -8.15 -8.26 9.52
N ASN A 140 -8.01 -7.89 10.79
CA ASN A 140 -9.14 -7.58 11.67
C ASN A 140 -9.08 -6.15 12.20
N ARG A 141 -7.90 -5.59 12.38
CA ARG A 141 -7.68 -4.26 12.95
C ARG A 141 -7.06 -3.36 11.89
N VAL A 142 -7.86 -2.43 11.42
CA VAL A 142 -7.46 -1.45 10.41
C VAL A 142 -7.21 -0.10 11.08
N LEU A 143 -6.04 0.48 10.84
CA LEU A 143 -5.71 1.85 11.20
C LEU A 143 -5.79 2.72 9.94
N VAL A 144 -6.56 3.82 9.99
CA VAL A 144 -6.61 4.79 8.90
C VAL A 144 -6.10 6.15 9.37
N THR A 145 -5.26 6.80 8.57
CA THR A 145 -4.79 8.16 8.87
C THR A 145 -5.86 9.19 8.53
N ILE A 146 -6.08 10.15 9.45
CA ILE A 146 -7.05 11.23 9.31
C ILE A 146 -6.30 12.56 9.24
N ASP A 147 -6.24 13.16 8.06
CA ASP A 147 -5.52 14.41 7.77
C ASP A 147 -6.43 15.58 7.39
N GLY A 148 -7.72 15.32 7.22
CA GLY A 148 -8.73 16.31 6.85
C GLY A 148 -8.71 16.71 5.37
N THR A 149 -8.00 15.97 4.51
CA THR A 149 -7.98 16.16 3.05
C THR A 149 -9.06 15.35 2.35
N GLY A 150 -9.37 15.68 1.07
CA GLY A 150 -10.30 14.90 0.27
C GLY A 150 -9.84 13.46 0.07
N VAL A 151 -8.55 13.25 -0.20
CA VAL A 151 -7.96 11.90 -0.35
C VAL A 151 -8.00 11.14 0.98
N GLY A 152 -7.85 11.86 2.12
CA GLY A 152 -8.05 11.29 3.45
C GLY A 152 -9.46 10.78 3.66
N ASP A 153 -10.45 11.48 3.11
CA ASP A 153 -11.86 11.06 3.14
C ASP A 153 -12.10 9.80 2.28
N ASP A 154 -11.44 9.68 1.13
CA ASP A 154 -11.49 8.48 0.28
C ASP A 154 -10.81 7.29 0.97
N ALA A 155 -9.69 7.51 1.64
CA ALA A 155 -9.01 6.49 2.43
C ALA A 155 -9.88 6.00 3.59
N LEU A 156 -10.56 6.92 4.29
CA LEU A 156 -11.52 6.58 5.34
C LEU A 156 -12.68 5.76 4.79
N LYS A 157 -13.27 6.18 3.66
CA LYS A 157 -14.35 5.46 3.01
C LYS A 157 -13.94 4.03 2.66
N LEU A 158 -12.78 3.87 2.02
CA LEU A 158 -12.24 2.55 1.66
C LEU A 158 -12.01 1.68 2.90
N ALA A 159 -11.44 2.24 3.97
CA ALA A 159 -11.22 1.52 5.23
C ALA A 159 -12.55 1.07 5.87
N CYS A 160 -13.59 1.92 5.84
CA CYS A 160 -14.94 1.57 6.29
C CYS A 160 -15.53 0.43 5.46
N GLU A 161 -15.46 0.52 4.13
CA GLU A 161 -15.94 -0.54 3.22
C GLU A 161 -15.26 -1.88 3.51
N MET A 162 -13.93 -1.87 3.71
CA MET A 162 -13.18 -3.08 4.06
C MET A 162 -13.60 -3.67 5.40
N VAL A 163 -13.66 -2.83 6.45
CA VAL A 163 -13.97 -3.30 7.81
C VAL A 163 -15.41 -3.79 7.92
N SER A 164 -16.35 -3.19 7.19
CA SER A 164 -17.77 -3.60 7.20
C SER A 164 -17.99 -5.05 6.71
N GLU A 165 -17.06 -5.58 5.93
CA GLU A 165 -17.09 -6.95 5.39
C GLU A 165 -16.35 -7.96 6.28
N ILE A 166 -15.60 -7.49 7.30
CA ILE A 166 -14.81 -8.33 8.19
C ILE A 166 -15.62 -8.62 9.47
N PRO A 167 -16.01 -9.86 9.77
CA PRO A 167 -16.68 -10.20 11.02
C PRO A 167 -15.83 -9.82 12.24
N GLY A 168 -16.33 -8.93 13.08
CA GLY A 168 -15.59 -8.41 14.24
C GLY A 168 -14.46 -7.43 13.90
N GLY A 169 -14.42 -6.93 12.69
CA GLY A 169 -13.45 -5.93 12.23
C GLY A 169 -13.47 -4.66 13.07
N GLN A 170 -12.30 -4.09 13.32
CA GLN A 170 -12.13 -2.87 14.12
C GLN A 170 -11.45 -1.79 13.29
N LEU A 171 -12.01 -0.58 13.30
CA LEU A 171 -11.45 0.58 12.64
C LEU A 171 -10.97 1.61 13.66
N THR A 172 -9.70 1.99 13.57
CA THR A 172 -9.12 3.11 14.33
C THR A 172 -8.72 4.23 13.39
N GLY A 173 -9.21 5.44 13.62
CA GLY A 173 -8.79 6.65 12.90
C GLY A 173 -7.74 7.39 13.70
N VAL A 174 -6.54 7.54 13.17
CA VAL A 174 -5.46 8.29 13.84
C VAL A 174 -5.24 9.65 13.19
N HIS A 175 -5.22 10.69 14.02
CA HIS A 175 -4.67 12.00 13.68
C HIS A 175 -3.40 12.25 14.47
N VAL A 176 -2.32 12.59 13.78
CA VAL A 176 -1.04 12.95 14.42
C VAL A 176 -0.84 14.46 14.31
N ALA A 177 -0.94 15.15 15.44
CA ALA A 177 -0.61 16.57 15.54
C ALA A 177 0.91 16.72 15.75
N ARG A 178 1.53 17.69 15.05
CA ARG A 178 2.91 18.07 15.37
C ARG A 178 2.95 18.73 16.73
N GLN A 179 3.96 18.37 17.53
CA GLN A 179 4.21 18.99 18.80
C GLN A 179 4.57 20.48 18.57
N ASP A 180 3.65 21.37 18.95
CA ASP A 180 3.89 22.82 18.83
C ASP A 180 4.64 23.29 20.07
N PRO A 181 5.77 23.99 19.95
CA PRO A 181 6.52 24.50 21.09
C PRO A 181 5.77 25.58 21.89
N THR A 182 4.70 26.15 21.34
CA THR A 182 3.84 27.16 22.00
C THR A 182 2.39 26.70 22.05
N PRO A 183 1.94 26.00 23.11
CA PRO A 183 0.57 25.54 23.22
C PRO A 183 -0.38 26.73 23.37
N SER A 184 -1.28 26.93 22.40
CA SER A 184 -2.38 27.86 22.48
C SER A 184 -3.42 27.31 23.49
N ARG A 185 -3.58 27.94 24.64
CA ARG A 185 -4.59 27.58 25.64
C ARG A 185 -5.99 27.79 25.05
N GLY A 186 -6.78 26.71 24.93
CA GLY A 186 -8.24 26.77 24.82
C GLY A 186 -8.85 26.61 23.41
N ALA A 187 -8.10 26.27 22.38
CA ALA A 187 -8.69 25.89 21.09
C ALA A 187 -8.80 24.36 21.00
N THR A 188 -10.00 23.84 20.70
CA THR A 188 -10.15 22.49 20.14
C THR A 188 -9.16 22.35 19.00
N SER A 189 -8.27 21.37 19.08
CA SER A 189 -7.24 21.27 18.06
C SER A 189 -7.92 20.98 16.72
N LYS A 190 -7.39 21.48 15.61
CA LYS A 190 -7.91 21.12 14.27
C LYS A 190 -8.01 19.60 14.10
N GLY A 191 -7.12 18.87 14.77
CA GLY A 191 -7.10 17.41 14.80
C GLY A 191 -8.34 16.79 15.42
N ASP A 192 -8.85 17.35 16.52
CA ASP A 192 -10.07 16.87 17.18
C ASP A 192 -11.26 17.03 16.24
N SER A 193 -11.38 18.17 15.53
CA SER A 193 -12.44 18.39 14.56
C SER A 193 -12.35 17.46 13.33
N TYR A 194 -11.14 17.03 12.92
CA TYR A 194 -10.97 16.05 11.85
C TYR A 194 -11.42 14.66 12.29
N LEU A 195 -11.03 14.24 13.50
CA LEU A 195 -11.44 12.96 14.07
C LEU A 195 -12.95 12.90 14.32
N GLU A 196 -13.57 13.96 14.83
CA GLU A 196 -15.03 14.03 15.02
C GLU A 196 -15.77 13.86 13.68
N ARG A 197 -15.33 14.54 12.63
CA ARG A 197 -15.90 14.40 11.28
C ARG A 197 -15.71 12.99 10.74
N ALA A 198 -14.54 12.38 10.95
CA ALA A 198 -14.26 11.02 10.54
C ALA A 198 -15.18 10.02 11.25
N VAL A 199 -15.40 10.16 12.56
CA VAL A 199 -16.35 9.34 13.34
C VAL A 199 -17.77 9.46 12.80
N GLN A 200 -18.24 10.69 12.51
CA GLN A 200 -19.57 10.91 11.94
C GLN A 200 -19.73 10.29 10.55
N ARG A 201 -18.69 10.36 9.70
CA ARG A 201 -18.69 9.73 8.36
C ARG A 201 -18.71 8.22 8.46
N ALA A 202 -17.86 7.63 9.29
CA ALA A 202 -17.82 6.18 9.49
C ALA A 202 -19.17 5.66 10.00
N ARG A 203 -19.81 6.38 10.94
CA ARG A 203 -21.16 6.03 11.45
C ARG A 203 -22.21 6.04 10.32
N LYS A 204 -22.15 7.00 9.40
CA LYS A 204 -23.06 7.03 8.22
C LYS A 204 -22.86 5.84 7.29
N LEU A 205 -21.66 5.24 7.28
CA LEU A 205 -21.32 4.02 6.54
C LEU A 205 -21.57 2.74 7.35
N GLY A 206 -22.16 2.84 8.55
CA GLY A 206 -22.47 1.70 9.42
C GLY A 206 -21.27 1.12 10.16
N VAL A 207 -20.14 1.86 10.23
CA VAL A 207 -18.91 1.41 10.86
C VAL A 207 -18.61 2.25 12.11
N GLU A 208 -18.24 1.59 13.22
CA GLU A 208 -17.73 2.24 14.40
C GLU A 208 -16.25 2.57 14.21
N LEU A 209 -15.88 3.85 14.26
CA LEU A 209 -14.50 4.31 14.22
C LEU A 209 -14.06 4.74 15.62
N LYS A 210 -12.98 4.15 16.11
CA LYS A 210 -12.31 4.54 17.36
C LYS A 210 -11.35 5.69 17.06
N PRO A 211 -11.58 6.91 17.56
CA PRO A 211 -10.66 8.02 17.33
C PRO A 211 -9.41 7.88 18.19
N LEU A 212 -8.25 8.16 17.61
CA LEU A 212 -6.96 8.17 18.28
C LEU A 212 -6.21 9.46 17.94
N HIS A 213 -5.98 10.30 18.95
CA HIS A 213 -5.17 11.50 18.81
C HIS A 213 -3.76 11.22 19.32
N VAL A 214 -2.75 11.48 18.49
CA VAL A 214 -1.33 11.33 18.83
C VAL A 214 -0.63 12.67 18.62
N THR A 215 0.28 13.01 19.51
CA THR A 215 1.17 14.17 19.36
C THR A 215 2.61 13.67 19.23
N ASP A 216 3.28 13.99 18.13
CA ASP A 216 4.66 13.62 17.89
C ASP A 216 5.37 14.72 17.08
N ALA A 217 6.67 14.84 17.23
CA ALA A 217 7.49 15.76 16.41
C ALA A 217 7.52 15.33 14.94
N ASP A 218 7.38 14.03 14.68
CA ASP A 218 7.40 13.38 13.36
C ASP A 218 6.08 12.63 13.13
N ILE A 219 5.29 13.09 12.17
CA ILE A 219 3.98 12.50 11.85
C ILE A 219 4.11 11.01 11.47
N GLY A 220 5.12 10.64 10.69
CA GLY A 220 5.33 9.25 10.28
C GLY A 220 5.62 8.33 11.46
N LYS A 221 6.43 8.81 12.42
CA LYS A 221 6.68 8.08 13.68
C LYS A 221 5.40 7.93 14.50
N GLY A 222 4.66 9.01 14.65
CA GLY A 222 3.39 9.00 15.39
C GLY A 222 2.41 7.98 14.83
N VAL A 223 2.26 7.90 13.49
CA VAL A 223 1.41 6.88 12.84
C VAL A 223 1.93 5.47 13.10
N CYS A 224 3.24 5.23 12.99
CA CYS A 224 3.82 3.91 13.26
C CYS A 224 3.67 3.48 14.74
N LEU A 225 3.78 4.43 15.68
CA LEU A 225 3.53 4.18 17.09
C LEU A 225 2.06 3.85 17.36
N ALA A 226 1.14 4.62 16.77
CA ALA A 226 -0.30 4.36 16.84
C ALA A 226 -0.63 2.95 16.30
N ALA A 227 -0.07 2.58 15.14
CA ALA A 227 -0.26 1.26 14.56
C ALA A 227 0.22 0.12 15.48
N LYS A 228 1.35 0.32 16.18
CA LYS A 228 1.81 -0.63 17.21
C LYS A 228 0.88 -0.68 18.41
N GLN A 229 0.43 0.48 18.90
CA GLN A 229 -0.43 0.58 20.07
C GLN A 229 -1.75 -0.17 19.88
N VAL A 230 -2.35 -0.08 18.71
CA VAL A 230 -3.62 -0.76 18.40
C VAL A 230 -3.40 -2.15 17.81
N ASN A 231 -2.16 -2.61 17.68
CA ASN A 231 -1.79 -3.85 17.00
C ASN A 231 -2.44 -3.95 15.61
N ALA A 232 -2.31 -2.90 14.80
CA ALA A 232 -2.93 -2.84 13.48
C ALA A 232 -2.42 -3.98 12.57
N ASP A 233 -3.35 -4.60 11.85
CA ASP A 233 -3.09 -5.63 10.85
C ASP A 233 -2.96 -5.02 9.44
N LEU A 234 -3.49 -3.78 9.27
CA LEU A 234 -3.38 -2.98 8.05
C LEU A 234 -3.34 -1.49 8.41
N VAL A 235 -2.47 -0.75 7.74
CA VAL A 235 -2.45 0.72 7.80
C VAL A 235 -2.95 1.26 6.47
N VAL A 236 -4.03 2.05 6.49
CA VAL A 236 -4.56 2.76 5.33
C VAL A 236 -4.11 4.22 5.39
N LEU A 237 -3.45 4.66 4.34
CA LEU A 237 -2.77 5.94 4.27
C LEU A 237 -3.20 6.70 3.01
N ALA A 238 -3.71 7.91 3.19
CA ALA A 238 -3.88 8.85 2.08
C ALA A 238 -2.58 9.59 1.79
N SER A 239 -2.27 9.83 0.52
CA SER A 239 -1.18 10.70 0.14
C SER A 239 -1.47 11.40 -1.17
N GLN A 240 -1.41 12.73 -1.13
CA GLN A 240 -1.49 13.61 -2.31
C GLN A 240 -0.13 13.73 -3.02
N ASP A 241 0.96 13.37 -2.31
CA ASP A 241 2.32 13.54 -2.82
C ASP A 241 2.55 12.63 -4.03
N ARG A 242 2.34 13.20 -5.21
CA ARG A 242 2.81 12.64 -6.47
C ARG A 242 4.08 13.38 -6.86
N ARG A 243 5.12 12.66 -7.13
CA ARG A 243 6.30 13.28 -7.74
C ARG A 243 5.93 13.79 -9.14
N PRO A 244 6.26 15.04 -9.50
CA PRO A 244 5.98 15.57 -10.83
C PRO A 244 6.53 14.65 -11.92
N LEU A 245 5.84 14.58 -13.07
CA LEU A 245 6.25 13.76 -14.24
C LEU A 245 7.68 14.04 -14.68
N VAL A 246 8.16 15.29 -14.54
CA VAL A 246 9.56 15.67 -14.79
C VAL A 246 10.55 14.94 -13.90
N ALA A 247 10.14 14.48 -12.73
CA ALA A 247 11.00 13.72 -11.82
C ALA A 247 11.15 12.25 -12.20
N ARG A 248 10.35 11.74 -13.14
CA ARG A 248 10.45 10.35 -13.64
C ARG A 248 11.78 10.04 -14.33
N GLY A 249 12.49 11.07 -14.83
CA GLY A 249 13.78 10.92 -15.49
C GLY A 249 15.02 11.18 -14.62
N LEU A 250 14.85 11.59 -13.35
CA LEU A 250 15.99 11.93 -12.50
C LEU A 250 16.41 10.73 -11.65
N VAL A 251 17.64 10.28 -11.83
CA VAL A 251 18.22 9.06 -11.22
C VAL A 251 18.44 9.18 -9.71
N ASP A 252 18.50 10.40 -9.13
CA ASP A 252 18.88 10.66 -7.73
C ASP A 252 17.77 11.38 -6.95
N LEU A 253 16.55 10.86 -7.03
CA LEU A 253 15.35 11.47 -6.41
C LEU A 253 15.36 11.43 -4.86
N ASP A 254 16.04 10.47 -4.27
CA ASP A 254 16.10 10.33 -2.81
C ASP A 254 16.86 11.46 -2.11
N LYS A 255 17.78 12.12 -2.82
CA LYS A 255 18.56 13.26 -2.29
C LYS A 255 17.80 14.59 -2.38
N LEU A 256 16.87 14.71 -3.32
CA LEU A 256 16.15 15.97 -3.62
C LEU A 256 14.90 16.17 -2.77
N LEU A 257 14.31 15.12 -2.22
CA LEU A 257 12.95 15.17 -1.68
C LEU A 257 12.84 14.61 -0.25
N GLY A 258 13.80 14.78 0.62
CA GLY A 258 13.72 14.37 2.03
C GLY A 258 12.51 13.47 2.32
N GLY A 259 12.65 12.33 2.96
CA GLY A 259 11.61 11.30 3.05
C GLY A 259 10.23 11.85 3.41
N SER A 260 9.23 11.62 2.57
CA SER A 260 7.86 12.01 2.85
C SER A 260 7.30 11.19 4.02
N VAL A 261 6.25 11.69 4.68
CA VAL A 261 5.53 10.96 5.74
C VAL A 261 5.13 9.56 5.26
N SER A 262 4.63 9.46 4.02
CA SER A 262 4.23 8.20 3.42
C SER A 262 5.41 7.24 3.19
N ASP A 263 6.57 7.75 2.78
CA ASP A 263 7.79 6.94 2.64
C ASP A 263 8.29 6.41 4.01
N TYR A 264 8.21 7.24 5.05
CA TYR A 264 8.58 6.79 6.39
C TYR A 264 7.64 5.65 6.85
N ILE A 265 6.31 5.84 6.72
CA ILE A 265 5.33 4.84 7.13
C ILE A 265 5.51 3.54 6.33
N ARG A 266 5.71 3.62 5.01
CA ARG A 266 5.99 2.47 4.14
C ARG A 266 7.12 1.58 4.65
N VAL A 267 8.17 2.19 5.18
CA VAL A 267 9.38 1.49 5.65
C VAL A 267 9.21 0.97 7.09
N HIS A 268 8.54 1.74 7.96
CA HIS A 268 8.58 1.51 9.41
C HIS A 268 7.26 1.01 10.01
N ALA A 269 6.16 1.00 9.25
CA ALA A 269 4.90 0.50 9.77
C ALA A 269 5.01 -0.97 10.21
N PRO A 270 4.38 -1.36 11.33
CA PRO A 270 4.39 -2.74 11.82
C PRO A 270 3.43 -3.66 11.05
N ALA A 271 2.71 -3.14 10.08
CA ALA A 271 1.70 -3.81 9.27
C ALA A 271 1.84 -3.42 7.79
N PRO A 272 1.24 -4.17 6.85
CA PRO A 272 1.10 -3.76 5.46
C PRO A 272 0.50 -2.36 5.34
N VAL A 273 0.88 -1.66 4.27
CA VAL A 273 0.44 -0.29 4.03
C VAL A 273 -0.38 -0.23 2.74
N LEU A 274 -1.64 0.15 2.85
CA LEU A 274 -2.50 0.48 1.72
C LEU A 274 -2.47 1.99 1.49
N LEU A 275 -1.78 2.39 0.43
CA LEU A 275 -1.72 3.77 -0.02
C LEU A 275 -2.93 4.07 -0.90
N VAL A 276 -3.70 5.09 -0.54
CA VAL A 276 -4.80 5.62 -1.34
C VAL A 276 -4.34 6.89 -2.05
N ARG A 277 -4.60 6.98 -3.33
CA ARG A 277 -4.23 8.10 -4.19
C ARG A 277 -5.47 8.79 -4.73
N GLU A 278 -5.35 10.08 -4.97
CA GLU A 278 -6.35 10.82 -5.71
C GLU A 278 -6.40 10.30 -7.16
N PRO A 279 -7.59 9.94 -7.68
CA PRO A 279 -7.69 9.55 -9.08
C PRO A 279 -7.21 10.69 -9.98
N GLU A 280 -6.50 10.35 -11.05
CA GLU A 280 -6.10 11.35 -12.04
C GLU A 280 -7.37 11.93 -12.67
N GLN A 281 -7.59 13.23 -12.51
CA GLN A 281 -8.64 13.92 -13.25
C GLN A 281 -8.26 13.85 -14.75
N ARG A 282 -9.00 13.03 -15.49
CA ARG A 282 -8.89 12.91 -16.95
C ARG A 282 -9.56 14.10 -17.62
#